data_9af7aa9d2c3e8de12e30cb734969c0d1
#
_entry.id   9af7aa9d2c3e8de12e30cb734969c0d1
#
_cell.length_a   1.000
_cell.length_b   1.000
_cell.length_c   1.000
_cell.angle_alpha   90.00
_cell.angle_beta   90.00
_cell.angle_gamma   90.00
#
_symmetry.space_group_name_H-M   'P 1'
#
loop_
_entity.id
_entity.type
_entity.pdbx_description
1 polymer ?
#
loop_
_entity_poly.entity_id
_entity_poly.type
_entity_poly.pdbx_seq_one_letter_code
_entity_poly.pdbx_strand_id
1 'polypeptide(L)'
;MNQKIKLTKYEYKNRKYIMYMLFSTVIFLGCAILGIQIIDINSINSLPILNDLNSINIIVGIIAIPSCLLYYYMYKNNEFFILTLSYISILIEYIYVNFINNNSVLIEKLITFTFVFRVFLLTIAILNESKYANRIVTNKRKYIVLAAVINIIGVFIEVNFNVNNILISNGKVLWNIFQCGILIYYFILLVLLSIRCVRKNIFIYTIFITTISIFTIRRLFYFNMFLKYSDKILEYNKTLTFIAYCILLIGLYIEVIRRIEESIRLNNKVSDFNELKIKYKEIKEIEKAKSQFFANLSHEIKTPINIIYSCIQLLEVNKINGEKALSDAYNKYDNTLKQNCYRLLRLVNNLVDMTKIDSGYMKLIFINCEIVSLVEDITLSIIPYVESKNINIVFDTYIEELEIRCDPESMERVILNLLSNAIKFTNNDGNISVIVEADDKYLFIRVKDDGIGISKDIREDIFSRFVQEDKSLNRKNEGSGIGLALVKSLVELHDGEVYLEDVSEGSEFVVKLPNIKINEEVNNHNRVMDVESKPLVQKINIEFSDIYELY
;
A
#
# COMPACT_ATOMS: atom_id res chain seq x y z
N MET A 1 4.33 8.60 4.54
CA MET A 1 3.94 9.95 4.16
C MET A 1 4.53 10.43 2.83
N ASN A 2 5.83 10.29 2.58
CA ASN A 2 6.48 10.73 1.32
C ASN A 2 6.04 9.97 0.03
N GLN A 3 5.60 8.73 0.14
CA GLN A 3 5.10 7.96 -1.02
C GLN A 3 3.68 8.38 -1.43
N LYS A 4 2.80 8.69 -0.47
CA LYS A 4 1.44 9.21 -0.74
C LYS A 4 1.49 10.56 -1.45
N ILE A 5 2.44 11.42 -1.07
CA ILE A 5 2.66 12.73 -1.71
C ILE A 5 3.21 12.58 -3.14
N LYS A 6 4.06 11.58 -3.42
CA LYS A 6 4.53 11.28 -4.78
C LYS A 6 3.43 10.72 -5.67
N LEU A 7 2.56 9.84 -5.14
CA LEU A 7 1.41 9.27 -5.85
C LEU A 7 0.38 10.36 -6.22
N THR A 8 0.01 11.23 -5.27
CA THR A 8 -0.93 12.34 -5.53
C THR A 8 -0.38 13.35 -6.54
N LYS A 9 0.93 13.60 -6.54
CA LYS A 9 1.59 14.48 -7.52
C LYS A 9 1.62 13.86 -8.93
N TYR A 10 1.74 12.54 -9.04
CA TYR A 10 1.68 11.80 -10.31
C TYR A 10 0.26 11.73 -10.87
N GLU A 11 -0.74 11.45 -10.04
CA GLU A 11 -2.17 11.48 -10.39
C GLU A 11 -2.62 12.87 -10.81
N TYR A 12 -2.22 13.91 -10.10
CA TYR A 12 -2.53 15.31 -10.47
C TYR A 12 -1.91 15.68 -11.81
N LYS A 13 -0.68 15.23 -12.08
CA LYS A 13 -0.01 15.44 -13.36
C LYS A 13 -0.74 14.73 -14.50
N ASN A 14 -1.17 13.49 -14.30
CA ASN A 14 -1.93 12.73 -15.30
C ASN A 14 -3.32 13.34 -15.56
N ARG A 15 -4.07 13.76 -14.52
CA ARG A 15 -5.37 14.44 -14.66
C ARG A 15 -5.25 15.74 -15.48
N LYS A 16 -4.21 16.53 -15.26
CA LYS A 16 -3.96 17.75 -16.01
C LYS A 16 -3.73 17.47 -17.50
N TYR A 17 -3.01 16.39 -17.83
CA TYR A 17 -2.76 15.99 -19.22
C TYR A 17 -4.01 15.42 -19.90
N ILE A 18 -4.80 14.62 -19.19
CA ILE A 18 -6.09 14.13 -19.69
C ILE A 18 -7.02 15.31 -20.00
N MET A 19 -7.07 16.31 -19.13
CA MET A 19 -7.89 17.51 -19.33
C MET A 19 -7.45 18.32 -20.55
N TYR A 20 -6.14 18.49 -20.79
CA TYR A 20 -5.63 19.15 -22.00
C TYR A 20 -5.94 18.36 -23.26
N MET A 21 -5.87 17.04 -23.20
CA MET A 21 -6.18 16.17 -24.31
C MET A 21 -7.67 16.18 -24.65
N LEU A 22 -8.55 16.11 -23.64
CA LEU A 22 -9.99 16.28 -23.80
C LEU A 22 -10.33 17.67 -24.37
N PHE A 23 -9.67 18.71 -23.92
CA PHE A 23 -9.86 20.05 -24.42
C PHE A 23 -9.44 20.17 -25.89
N SER A 24 -8.31 19.58 -26.30
CA SER A 24 -7.87 19.55 -27.71
C SER A 24 -8.82 18.74 -28.59
N THR A 25 -9.37 17.62 -28.10
CA THR A 25 -10.35 16.82 -28.84
C THR A 25 -11.70 17.50 -28.96
N VAL A 26 -12.16 18.24 -27.96
CA VAL A 26 -13.39 19.06 -28.02
C VAL A 26 -13.23 20.21 -29.04
N ILE A 27 -12.07 20.88 -29.04
CA ILE A 27 -11.78 21.91 -30.05
C ILE A 27 -11.75 21.29 -31.46
N PHE A 28 -11.10 20.13 -31.62
CA PHE A 28 -11.06 19.40 -32.89
C PHE A 28 -12.46 19.03 -33.39
N LEU A 29 -13.28 18.42 -32.53
CA LEU A 29 -14.67 18.08 -32.84
C LEU A 29 -15.49 19.34 -33.19
N GLY A 30 -15.33 20.42 -32.44
CA GLY A 30 -15.97 21.69 -32.70
C GLY A 30 -15.57 22.27 -34.05
N CYS A 31 -14.26 22.28 -34.38
CA CYS A 31 -13.76 22.72 -35.68
C CYS A 31 -14.19 21.81 -36.85
N ALA A 32 -14.25 20.49 -36.63
CA ALA A 32 -14.74 19.53 -37.62
C ALA A 32 -16.24 19.70 -37.89
N ILE A 33 -17.06 19.90 -36.86
CA ILE A 33 -18.50 20.16 -36.98
C ILE A 33 -18.76 21.50 -37.67
N LEU A 34 -18.05 22.55 -37.27
CA LEU A 34 -18.13 23.86 -37.96
C LEU A 34 -17.70 23.75 -39.42
N GLY A 35 -16.64 22.99 -39.73
CA GLY A 35 -16.21 22.70 -41.09
C GLY A 35 -17.29 21.99 -41.93
N ILE A 36 -17.98 21.00 -41.36
CA ILE A 36 -19.07 20.27 -42.00
C ILE A 36 -20.30 21.18 -42.19
N GLN A 37 -20.66 21.99 -41.18
CA GLN A 37 -21.78 22.95 -41.31
C GLN A 37 -21.53 24.03 -42.35
N ILE A 38 -20.27 24.45 -42.54
CA ILE A 38 -19.90 25.45 -43.55
C ILE A 38 -19.93 24.85 -44.97
N ILE A 39 -19.65 23.55 -45.12
CA ILE A 39 -19.77 22.83 -46.39
C ILE A 39 -21.24 22.70 -46.83
N ASP A 40 -22.17 22.62 -45.90
CA ASP A 40 -23.62 22.43 -46.16
C ASP A 40 -24.36 23.78 -46.39
N ILE A 41 -23.77 24.91 -46.02
CA ILE A 41 -24.37 26.25 -46.23
C ILE A 41 -23.95 26.84 -47.57
N ASN A 42 -24.53 26.34 -48.63
CA ASN A 42 -24.45 26.92 -49.98
C ASN A 42 -25.10 28.32 -50.14
N SER A 43 -25.38 29.02 -49.03
CA SER A 43 -26.13 30.28 -49.07
C SER A 43 -25.49 31.49 -48.36
N ILE A 44 -24.26 31.35 -47.81
CA ILE A 44 -23.58 32.49 -47.19
C ILE A 44 -22.30 32.84 -47.96
N ASN A 45 -22.45 33.65 -48.94
CA ASN A 45 -21.41 34.22 -49.84
C ASN A 45 -20.42 35.18 -49.13
N SER A 46 -20.19 35.12 -47.81
CA SER A 46 -19.44 36.17 -47.11
C SER A 46 -18.15 35.75 -46.39
N LEU A 47 -17.72 34.46 -46.43
CA LEU A 47 -16.44 34.04 -45.91
C LEU A 47 -15.76 33.02 -46.82
N PRO A 48 -15.03 33.48 -47.86
CA PRO A 48 -14.36 32.59 -48.82
C PRO A 48 -13.25 31.71 -48.25
N ILE A 49 -12.78 32.00 -47.04
CA ILE A 49 -11.64 31.30 -46.39
C ILE A 49 -11.99 29.89 -45.88
N LEU A 50 -13.27 29.61 -45.65
CA LEU A 50 -13.71 28.36 -45.04
C LEU A 50 -14.22 27.29 -46.00
N ASN A 51 -14.46 27.66 -47.26
CA ASN A 51 -14.97 26.74 -48.31
C ASN A 51 -13.90 25.83 -48.93
N ASP A 52 -12.63 25.93 -48.52
CA ASP A 52 -11.55 25.15 -49.11
C ASP A 52 -10.99 24.12 -48.14
N LEU A 53 -10.84 22.87 -48.56
CA LEU A 53 -10.18 21.79 -47.85
C LEU A 53 -8.77 22.16 -47.34
N ASN A 54 -8.10 23.14 -47.94
CA ASN A 54 -6.84 23.69 -47.49
C ASN A 54 -6.97 24.35 -46.11
N SER A 55 -8.02 25.12 -45.89
CA SER A 55 -8.29 25.80 -44.61
C SER A 55 -8.53 24.79 -43.48
N ILE A 56 -9.25 23.71 -43.79
CA ILE A 56 -9.49 22.61 -42.86
C ILE A 56 -8.17 21.90 -42.47
N ASN A 57 -7.31 21.65 -43.48
CA ASN A 57 -5.99 21.03 -43.22
C ASN A 57 -5.07 21.92 -42.35
N ILE A 58 -5.16 23.26 -42.53
CA ILE A 58 -4.43 24.20 -41.65
C ILE A 58 -4.93 24.09 -40.22
N ILE A 59 -6.24 24.09 -39.99
CA ILE A 59 -6.84 23.97 -38.64
C ILE A 59 -6.42 22.65 -37.98
N VAL A 60 -6.52 21.54 -38.70
CA VAL A 60 -6.14 20.24 -38.20
C VAL A 60 -4.63 20.16 -37.88
N GLY A 61 -3.79 20.78 -38.71
CA GLY A 61 -2.36 20.90 -38.49
C GLY A 61 -2.03 21.70 -37.21
N ILE A 62 -2.75 22.80 -36.98
CA ILE A 62 -2.61 23.61 -35.75
C ILE A 62 -2.95 22.79 -34.51
N ILE A 63 -3.88 21.83 -34.58
CA ILE A 63 -4.24 20.96 -33.47
C ILE A 63 -3.24 19.79 -33.33
N ALA A 64 -2.78 19.21 -34.40
CA ALA A 64 -1.86 18.08 -34.41
C ALA A 64 -0.49 18.41 -33.82
N ILE A 65 0.04 19.62 -34.08
CA ILE A 65 1.34 20.05 -33.56
C ILE A 65 1.38 20.08 -32.03
N PRO A 66 0.48 20.78 -31.31
CA PRO A 66 0.45 20.77 -29.86
C PRO A 66 0.22 19.36 -29.27
N SER A 67 -0.63 18.54 -29.95
CA SER A 67 -0.88 17.17 -29.49
C SER A 67 0.38 16.29 -29.53
N CYS A 68 1.17 16.37 -30.58
CA CYS A 68 2.46 15.69 -30.72
C CYS A 68 3.49 16.19 -29.69
N LEU A 69 3.56 17.51 -29.47
CA LEU A 69 4.42 18.12 -28.48
C LEU A 69 4.04 17.66 -27.06
N LEU A 70 2.75 17.65 -26.75
CA LEU A 70 2.23 17.20 -25.46
C LEU A 70 2.61 15.74 -25.21
N TYR A 71 2.42 14.88 -26.19
CA TYR A 71 2.84 13.48 -26.09
C TYR A 71 4.34 13.35 -25.85
N TYR A 72 5.15 14.14 -26.56
CA TYR A 72 6.58 14.19 -26.33
C TYR A 72 6.93 14.60 -24.88
N TYR A 73 6.31 15.64 -24.34
CA TYR A 73 6.57 16.10 -22.98
C TYR A 73 6.14 15.07 -21.93
N MET A 74 5.06 14.34 -22.18
CA MET A 74 4.57 13.28 -21.27
C MET A 74 5.52 12.09 -21.21
N TYR A 75 5.92 11.58 -22.36
CA TYR A 75 6.59 10.28 -22.46
C TYR A 75 8.08 10.38 -22.81
N LYS A 76 8.58 11.59 -23.07
CA LYS A 76 9.98 11.84 -23.47
C LYS A 76 10.42 11.03 -24.71
N ASN A 77 9.48 10.67 -25.57
CA ASN A 77 9.79 9.94 -26.80
C ASN A 77 10.26 10.92 -27.89
N ASN A 78 11.54 10.86 -28.22
CA ASN A 78 12.22 11.75 -29.13
C ASN A 78 11.63 11.74 -30.56
N GLU A 79 11.04 10.63 -30.99
CA GLU A 79 10.42 10.47 -32.30
C GLU A 79 9.27 11.46 -32.47
N PHE A 80 8.48 11.71 -31.40
CA PHE A 80 7.37 12.66 -31.47
C PHE A 80 7.81 14.11 -31.58
N PHE A 81 8.94 14.47 -31.01
CA PHE A 81 9.49 15.79 -31.19
C PHE A 81 9.88 16.04 -32.66
N ILE A 82 10.51 15.06 -33.30
CA ILE A 82 10.93 15.18 -34.70
C ILE A 82 9.72 15.16 -35.62
N LEU A 83 8.70 14.36 -35.33
CA LEU A 83 7.42 14.38 -36.03
C LEU A 83 6.74 15.75 -35.94
N THR A 84 6.79 16.40 -34.79
CA THR A 84 6.23 17.76 -34.68
C THR A 84 6.87 18.73 -35.64
N LEU A 85 8.19 18.64 -35.84
CA LEU A 85 8.88 19.47 -36.86
C LEU A 85 8.39 19.17 -38.28
N SER A 86 8.09 17.91 -38.61
CA SER A 86 7.52 17.52 -39.90
C SER A 86 6.12 18.11 -40.10
N TYR A 87 5.28 18.15 -39.05
CA TYR A 87 3.94 18.75 -39.11
C TYR A 87 3.99 20.28 -39.23
N ILE A 88 4.94 20.93 -38.56
CA ILE A 88 5.19 22.37 -38.74
C ILE A 88 5.49 22.66 -40.23
N SER A 89 6.33 21.84 -40.85
CA SER A 89 6.63 21.97 -42.28
C SER A 89 5.39 21.82 -43.19
N ILE A 90 4.47 20.88 -42.85
CA ILE A 90 3.21 20.72 -43.62
C ILE A 90 2.30 21.93 -43.40
N LEU A 91 2.20 22.43 -42.18
CA LEU A 91 1.38 23.61 -41.89
C LEU A 91 1.86 24.85 -42.67
N ILE A 92 3.16 25.09 -42.71
CA ILE A 92 3.76 26.18 -43.48
C ILE A 92 3.42 26.03 -44.99
N GLU A 93 3.52 24.81 -45.52
CA GLU A 93 3.14 24.50 -46.90
C GLU A 93 1.69 24.92 -47.21
N TYR A 94 0.73 24.52 -46.37
CA TYR A 94 -0.68 24.83 -46.57
C TYR A 94 -1.01 26.32 -46.42
N ILE A 95 -0.41 27.00 -45.45
CA ILE A 95 -0.55 28.44 -45.26
C ILE A 95 -0.08 29.17 -46.51
N TYR A 96 1.10 28.77 -47.02
CA TYR A 96 1.68 29.40 -48.20
C TYR A 96 0.82 29.16 -49.45
N VAL A 97 0.36 27.94 -49.68
CA VAL A 97 -0.52 27.60 -50.82
C VAL A 97 -1.84 28.39 -50.80
N ASN A 98 -2.35 28.70 -49.60
CA ASN A 98 -3.57 29.52 -49.48
C ASN A 98 -3.35 31.00 -49.74
N PHE A 99 -2.16 31.54 -49.41
CA PHE A 99 -1.88 32.96 -49.57
C PHE A 99 -1.32 33.34 -50.96
N ILE A 100 -0.69 32.38 -51.66
CA ILE A 100 -0.13 32.62 -52.99
C ILE A 100 -1.11 32.11 -54.05
N ASN A 101 -1.94 33.01 -54.52
CA ASN A 101 -2.94 32.73 -55.56
C ASN A 101 -2.28 32.66 -56.94
N ASN A 102 -2.55 31.61 -57.76
CA ASN A 102 -2.46 31.50 -59.21
C ASN A 102 -1.13 31.09 -59.87
N ASN A 103 -0.07 30.72 -59.21
CA ASN A 103 1.10 30.21 -59.95
C ASN A 103 1.34 28.69 -59.63
N SER A 104 0.70 27.83 -60.46
CA SER A 104 0.72 26.36 -60.26
C SER A 104 2.13 25.76 -60.25
N VAL A 105 3.07 26.28 -60.98
CA VAL A 105 4.46 25.83 -61.04
C VAL A 105 5.21 26.17 -59.78
N LEU A 106 4.96 27.35 -59.19
CA LEU A 106 5.58 27.76 -57.92
C LEU A 106 5.08 26.92 -56.76
N ILE A 107 3.79 26.65 -56.74
CA ILE A 107 3.16 25.79 -55.73
C ILE A 107 3.78 24.37 -55.76
N GLU A 108 3.98 23.81 -56.96
CA GLU A 108 4.58 22.47 -57.12
C GLU A 108 6.01 22.39 -56.60
N LYS A 109 6.84 23.39 -56.88
CA LYS A 109 8.22 23.46 -56.41
C LYS A 109 8.27 23.56 -54.90
N LEU A 110 7.43 24.38 -54.28
CA LEU A 110 7.33 24.51 -52.84
C LEU A 110 6.93 23.18 -52.17
N ILE A 111 5.90 22.53 -52.67
CA ILE A 111 5.44 21.24 -52.17
C ILE A 111 6.57 20.21 -52.27
N THR A 112 7.39 20.26 -53.30
CA THR A 112 8.53 19.34 -53.44
C THR A 112 9.62 19.62 -52.46
N PHE A 113 9.99 20.89 -52.22
CA PHE A 113 11.01 21.27 -51.28
C PHE A 113 10.62 20.92 -49.82
N THR A 114 9.44 21.32 -49.39
CA THR A 114 8.94 21.03 -48.05
C THR A 114 8.79 19.53 -47.83
N PHE A 115 8.48 18.78 -48.86
CA PHE A 115 8.41 17.34 -48.85
C PHE A 115 9.77 16.67 -48.65
N VAL A 116 10.82 17.07 -49.36
CA VAL A 116 12.19 16.55 -49.15
C VAL A 116 12.66 16.81 -47.72
N PHE A 117 12.38 18.00 -47.21
CA PHE A 117 12.71 18.31 -45.81
C PHE A 117 12.00 17.42 -44.79
N ARG A 118 10.69 17.13 -44.99
CA ARG A 118 9.93 16.19 -44.16
C ARG A 118 10.49 14.79 -44.20
N VAL A 119 10.86 14.32 -45.37
CA VAL A 119 11.49 13.01 -45.57
C VAL A 119 12.79 12.91 -44.76
N PHE A 120 13.59 13.95 -44.80
CA PHE A 120 14.82 14.03 -43.99
C PHE A 120 14.51 13.95 -42.50
N LEU A 121 13.53 14.73 -42.00
CA LEU A 121 13.12 14.66 -40.58
C LEU A 121 12.59 13.28 -40.18
N LEU A 122 11.77 12.64 -41.02
CA LEU A 122 11.24 11.31 -40.79
C LEU A 122 12.37 10.25 -40.73
N THR A 123 13.39 10.41 -41.57
CA THR A 123 14.58 9.53 -41.53
C THR A 123 15.28 9.63 -40.20
N ILE A 124 15.46 10.85 -39.67
CA ILE A 124 16.06 11.05 -38.37
C ILE A 124 15.18 10.45 -37.26
N ALA A 125 13.85 10.55 -37.33
CA ALA A 125 12.95 9.93 -36.40
C ALA A 125 13.09 8.40 -36.39
N ILE A 126 13.23 7.78 -37.56
CA ILE A 126 13.44 6.35 -37.70
C ILE A 126 14.80 5.93 -37.14
N LEU A 127 15.81 6.75 -37.32
CA LEU A 127 17.17 6.51 -36.80
C LEU A 127 17.36 7.03 -35.34
N ASN A 128 16.30 7.05 -34.54
CA ASN A 128 16.25 7.67 -33.22
C ASN A 128 17.37 7.25 -32.24
N GLU A 129 17.99 6.12 -32.41
CA GLU A 129 19.15 5.66 -31.64
C GLU A 129 20.45 6.33 -32.09
N SER A 130 20.40 7.13 -33.16
CA SER A 130 21.57 7.82 -33.68
C SER A 130 21.97 9.01 -32.79
N LYS A 131 23.27 9.32 -32.75
CA LYS A 131 23.84 10.51 -32.11
C LYS A 131 23.19 11.82 -32.60
N TYR A 132 22.70 11.85 -33.84
CA TYR A 132 22.04 13.01 -34.45
C TYR A 132 20.64 13.26 -33.88
N ALA A 133 19.82 12.23 -33.70
CA ALA A 133 18.49 12.37 -33.10
C ALA A 133 18.57 12.93 -31.68
N ASN A 134 19.50 12.42 -30.87
CA ASN A 134 19.71 12.90 -29.51
C ASN A 134 20.19 14.38 -29.50
N ARG A 135 21.03 14.79 -30.44
CA ARG A 135 21.49 16.19 -30.57
C ARG A 135 20.36 17.16 -30.94
N ILE A 136 19.40 16.72 -31.76
CA ILE A 136 18.21 17.51 -32.13
C ILE A 136 17.34 17.71 -30.87
N VAL A 137 17.12 16.66 -30.10
CA VAL A 137 16.28 16.72 -28.91
C VAL A 137 16.91 17.51 -27.77
N THR A 138 18.22 17.47 -27.59
CA THR A 138 18.90 18.27 -26.56
C THR A 138 18.80 19.77 -26.84
N ASN A 139 18.82 20.19 -28.10
CA ASN A 139 18.79 21.60 -28.54
C ASN A 139 17.46 22.00 -29.19
N LYS A 140 16.33 21.61 -28.60
CA LYS A 140 14.97 21.75 -29.16
C LYS A 140 14.66 23.11 -29.76
N ARG A 141 14.86 24.20 -29.02
CA ARG A 141 14.53 25.56 -29.46
C ARG A 141 15.27 25.91 -30.73
N LYS A 142 16.57 25.56 -30.77
CA LYS A 142 17.41 25.84 -31.96
C LYS A 142 16.89 25.09 -33.20
N TYR A 143 16.50 23.83 -33.08
CA TYR A 143 16.07 23.03 -34.21
C TYR A 143 14.63 23.34 -34.66
N ILE A 144 13.75 23.78 -33.74
CA ILE A 144 12.43 24.31 -34.14
C ILE A 144 12.60 25.58 -35.00
N VAL A 145 13.41 26.52 -34.50
CA VAL A 145 13.68 27.76 -35.27
C VAL A 145 14.38 27.46 -36.59
N LEU A 146 15.37 26.55 -36.58
CA LEU A 146 16.06 26.15 -37.81
C LEU A 146 15.11 25.50 -38.81
N ALA A 147 14.20 24.63 -38.40
CA ALA A 147 13.19 24.02 -39.24
C ALA A 147 12.27 25.06 -39.86
N ALA A 148 11.78 26.03 -39.09
CA ALA A 148 10.97 27.13 -39.57
C ALA A 148 11.75 28.02 -40.58
N VAL A 149 12.97 28.39 -40.24
CA VAL A 149 13.84 29.22 -41.08
C VAL A 149 14.16 28.53 -42.42
N ILE A 150 14.53 27.26 -42.42
CA ILE A 150 14.81 26.49 -43.64
C ILE A 150 13.57 26.44 -44.54
N ASN A 151 12.38 26.22 -43.98
CA ASN A 151 11.15 26.23 -44.78
C ASN A 151 10.86 27.62 -45.36
N ILE A 152 11.02 28.71 -44.57
CA ILE A 152 10.82 30.08 -45.05
C ILE A 152 11.83 30.46 -46.13
N ILE A 153 13.13 30.12 -45.91
CA ILE A 153 14.18 30.36 -46.89
C ILE A 153 13.91 29.57 -48.18
N GLY A 154 13.47 28.32 -48.08
CA GLY A 154 13.11 27.51 -49.24
C GLY A 154 12.01 28.17 -50.07
N VAL A 155 10.96 28.64 -49.39
CA VAL A 155 9.89 29.43 -50.02
C VAL A 155 10.44 30.70 -50.69
N PHE A 156 11.30 31.46 -49.98
CA PHE A 156 11.85 32.69 -50.50
C PHE A 156 12.74 32.49 -51.73
N ILE A 157 13.58 31.46 -51.73
CA ILE A 157 14.43 31.10 -52.88
C ILE A 157 13.57 30.69 -54.07
N GLU A 158 12.52 29.88 -53.88
CA GLU A 158 11.65 29.47 -54.96
C GLU A 158 10.83 30.61 -55.56
N VAL A 159 10.45 31.59 -54.73
CA VAL A 159 9.73 32.80 -55.21
C VAL A 159 10.64 33.72 -56.03
N ASN A 160 11.87 33.95 -55.59
CA ASN A 160 12.74 34.97 -56.19
C ASN A 160 13.66 34.44 -57.31
N PHE A 161 14.04 33.17 -57.26
CA PHE A 161 14.82 32.56 -58.33
C PHE A 161 13.91 31.96 -59.38
N ASN A 162 13.81 32.65 -60.51
CA ASN A 162 13.14 32.20 -61.70
C ASN A 162 13.98 31.08 -62.37
N VAL A 163 13.94 29.88 -61.81
CA VAL A 163 14.72 28.66 -62.21
C VAL A 163 14.27 28.19 -63.62
N ASN A 164 13.27 28.85 -64.22
CA ASN A 164 12.72 28.50 -65.55
C ASN A 164 13.76 28.51 -66.63
N ASN A 165 14.84 29.29 -66.55
CA ASN A 165 15.81 29.41 -67.65
C ASN A 165 16.88 28.34 -67.70
N ILE A 166 17.09 27.56 -66.64
CA ILE A 166 18.16 26.53 -66.59
C ILE A 166 17.63 25.11 -66.87
N LEU A 167 16.31 24.88 -66.68
CA LEU A 167 15.73 23.54 -66.75
C LEU A 167 14.90 23.24 -68.03
N ILE A 168 14.73 24.17 -68.96
CA ILE A 168 13.69 24.07 -70.00
C ILE A 168 14.06 23.13 -71.16
N SER A 169 15.31 22.83 -71.47
CA SER A 169 15.62 21.97 -72.64
C SER A 169 15.77 20.46 -72.28
N ASN A 170 16.15 20.12 -71.05
CA ASN A 170 16.23 18.71 -70.55
C ASN A 170 15.51 18.52 -69.21
N GLY A 171 14.78 19.51 -68.72
CA GLY A 171 14.27 19.59 -67.37
C GLY A 171 13.19 18.57 -67.00
N LYS A 172 12.33 18.21 -68.01
CA LYS A 172 11.26 17.23 -67.76
C LYS A 172 11.81 15.86 -67.38
N VAL A 173 12.88 15.41 -67.99
CA VAL A 173 13.47 14.10 -67.75
C VAL A 173 14.16 14.09 -66.35
N LEU A 174 14.95 15.12 -66.06
CA LEU A 174 15.61 15.28 -64.76
C LEU A 174 14.60 15.39 -63.62
N TRP A 175 13.52 16.13 -63.80
CA TRP A 175 12.44 16.26 -62.81
C TRP A 175 11.74 14.91 -62.57
N ASN A 176 11.43 14.15 -63.58
CA ASN A 176 10.82 12.83 -63.46
C ASN A 176 11.76 11.86 -62.73
N ILE A 177 13.06 11.86 -63.04
CA ILE A 177 14.06 11.04 -62.33
C ILE A 177 14.11 11.41 -60.82
N PHE A 178 14.10 12.71 -60.49
CA PHE A 178 14.07 13.20 -59.12
C PHE A 178 12.81 12.74 -58.36
N GLN A 179 11.64 12.83 -58.99
CA GLN A 179 10.37 12.38 -58.42
C GLN A 179 10.36 10.86 -58.20
N CYS A 180 10.88 10.08 -59.14
CA CYS A 180 11.05 8.62 -58.96
C CYS A 180 11.99 8.30 -57.79
N GLY A 181 13.09 9.03 -57.64
CA GLY A 181 14.02 8.90 -56.53
C GLY A 181 13.34 9.12 -55.18
N ILE A 182 12.48 10.13 -55.07
CA ILE A 182 11.69 10.40 -53.88
C ILE A 182 10.73 9.26 -53.56
N LEU A 183 10.01 8.73 -54.55
CA LEU A 183 9.10 7.60 -54.35
C LEU A 183 9.82 6.34 -53.86
N ILE A 184 10.96 6.01 -54.46
CA ILE A 184 11.80 4.88 -54.01
C ILE A 184 12.23 5.09 -52.59
N TYR A 185 12.63 6.29 -52.20
CA TYR A 185 13.03 6.61 -50.85
C TYR A 185 11.89 6.41 -49.83
N TYR A 186 10.65 6.86 -50.15
CA TYR A 186 9.47 6.60 -49.30
C TYR A 186 9.20 5.12 -49.13
N PHE A 187 9.36 4.33 -50.19
CA PHE A 187 9.20 2.90 -50.10
C PHE A 187 10.23 2.26 -49.17
N ILE A 188 11.49 2.69 -49.24
CA ILE A 188 12.54 2.26 -48.32
C ILE A 188 12.18 2.62 -46.88
N LEU A 189 11.69 3.84 -46.62
CA LEU A 189 11.24 4.27 -45.30
C LEU A 189 10.10 3.41 -44.76
N LEU A 190 9.12 3.07 -45.58
CA LEU A 190 8.02 2.19 -45.20
C LEU A 190 8.52 0.79 -44.78
N VAL A 191 9.45 0.23 -45.56
CA VAL A 191 10.07 -1.07 -45.24
C VAL A 191 10.82 -1.02 -43.90
N LEU A 192 11.64 0.01 -43.70
CA LEU A 192 12.39 0.19 -42.45
C LEU A 192 11.47 0.37 -41.23
N LEU A 193 10.39 1.15 -41.36
CA LEU A 193 9.40 1.31 -40.29
C LEU A 193 8.66 0.01 -40.02
N SER A 194 8.31 -0.76 -41.05
CA SER A 194 7.64 -2.06 -40.90
C SER A 194 8.52 -3.05 -40.14
N ILE A 195 9.80 -3.14 -40.48
CA ILE A 195 10.78 -3.98 -39.76
C ILE A 195 10.88 -3.54 -38.30
N ARG A 196 10.91 -2.23 -38.04
CA ARG A 196 11.01 -1.70 -36.67
C ARG A 196 9.73 -1.93 -35.87
N CYS A 197 8.57 -1.82 -36.48
CA CYS A 197 7.27 -2.14 -35.88
C CYS A 197 7.24 -3.59 -35.38
N VAL A 198 7.65 -4.53 -36.23
CA VAL A 198 7.69 -5.96 -35.86
C VAL A 198 8.69 -6.21 -34.72
N ARG A 199 9.89 -5.61 -34.78
CA ARG A 199 10.92 -5.82 -33.74
C ARG A 199 10.53 -5.26 -32.36
N LYS A 200 9.91 -4.10 -32.30
CA LYS A 200 9.61 -3.42 -31.03
C LYS A 200 8.19 -3.67 -30.53
N ASN A 201 7.31 -4.24 -31.36
CA ASN A 201 5.89 -4.50 -31.06
C ASN A 201 5.17 -3.28 -30.45
N ILE A 202 5.45 -2.08 -30.98
CA ILE A 202 4.93 -0.83 -30.49
C ILE A 202 3.86 -0.33 -31.44
N PHE A 203 2.61 -0.23 -30.97
CA PHE A 203 1.44 0.21 -31.73
C PHE A 203 1.63 1.54 -32.49
N ILE A 204 2.41 2.47 -31.93
CA ILE A 204 2.65 3.78 -32.51
C ILE A 204 3.34 3.72 -33.88
N TYR A 205 4.17 2.71 -34.15
CA TYR A 205 4.79 2.54 -35.45
C TYR A 205 3.78 2.17 -36.53
N THR A 206 2.67 1.52 -36.18
CA THR A 206 1.60 1.22 -37.14
C THR A 206 0.93 2.52 -37.64
N ILE A 207 0.75 3.50 -36.72
CA ILE A 207 0.20 4.80 -37.06
C ILE A 207 1.13 5.56 -38.01
N PHE A 208 2.44 5.51 -37.76
CA PHE A 208 3.43 6.12 -38.67
C PHE A 208 3.47 5.46 -40.04
N ILE A 209 3.40 4.14 -40.10
CA ILE A 209 3.37 3.38 -41.34
C ILE A 209 2.13 3.80 -42.14
N THR A 210 0.95 3.86 -41.52
CA THR A 210 -0.29 4.23 -42.24
C THR A 210 -0.25 5.67 -42.72
N THR A 211 0.21 6.63 -41.93
CA THR A 211 0.32 8.04 -42.34
C THR A 211 1.34 8.24 -43.48
N ILE A 212 2.51 7.58 -43.39
CA ILE A 212 3.52 7.63 -44.45
C ILE A 212 3.02 6.94 -45.73
N SER A 213 2.29 5.83 -45.61
CA SER A 213 1.67 5.15 -46.75
C SER A 213 0.70 6.10 -47.51
N ILE A 214 -0.14 6.84 -46.75
CA ILE A 214 -1.06 7.82 -47.36
C ILE A 214 -0.28 8.94 -48.07
N PHE A 215 0.79 9.46 -47.47
CA PHE A 215 1.65 10.44 -48.09
C PHE A 215 2.36 9.90 -49.37
N THR A 216 2.72 8.63 -49.38
CA THR A 216 3.29 7.97 -50.54
C THR A 216 2.27 7.87 -51.66
N ILE A 217 1.03 7.47 -51.36
CA ILE A 217 -0.08 7.43 -52.32
C ILE A 217 -0.38 8.84 -52.87
N ARG A 218 -0.44 9.84 -51.99
CA ARG A 218 -0.58 11.24 -52.35
C ARG A 218 0.50 11.65 -53.36
N ARG A 219 1.74 11.24 -53.18
CA ARG A 219 2.84 11.57 -54.08
C ARG A 219 2.74 10.86 -55.42
N LEU A 220 2.25 9.63 -55.46
CA LEU A 220 1.95 8.93 -56.71
C LEU A 220 0.90 9.68 -57.55
N PHE A 221 -0.12 10.23 -56.90
CA PHE A 221 -1.11 11.06 -57.61
C PHE A 221 -0.51 12.36 -58.17
N TYR A 222 0.41 13.01 -57.46
CA TYR A 222 1.16 14.15 -57.97
C TYR A 222 2.01 13.80 -59.19
N PHE A 223 2.66 12.63 -59.17
CA PHE A 223 3.44 12.14 -60.32
C PHE A 223 2.56 11.91 -61.56
N ASN A 224 1.37 11.38 -61.38
CA ASN A 224 0.40 11.17 -62.47
C ASN A 224 -0.21 12.47 -62.98
N MET A 225 -0.30 13.53 -62.16
CA MET A 225 -0.76 14.84 -62.52
C MET A 225 0.08 15.50 -63.63
N PHE A 226 1.39 15.16 -63.67
CA PHE A 226 2.31 15.64 -64.71
C PHE A 226 1.94 15.13 -66.12
N LEU A 227 1.19 14.02 -66.17
CA LEU A 227 0.75 13.41 -67.44
C LEU A 227 -0.63 13.93 -67.93
N LYS A 228 -1.51 14.39 -67.01
CA LYS A 228 -2.81 15.00 -67.34
C LYS A 228 -3.30 15.92 -66.23
N TYR A 229 -3.39 17.22 -66.50
CA TYR A 229 -3.93 18.20 -65.55
C TYR A 229 -5.44 17.96 -65.32
N SER A 230 -5.83 17.73 -64.08
CA SER A 230 -7.22 17.62 -63.66
C SER A 230 -7.39 18.17 -62.25
N ASP A 231 -8.26 19.17 -62.07
CA ASP A 231 -8.60 19.80 -60.80
C ASP A 231 -9.07 18.76 -59.73
N LYS A 232 -9.71 17.69 -60.20
CA LYS A 232 -10.15 16.57 -59.33
C LYS A 232 -9.00 15.90 -58.60
N ILE A 233 -7.79 15.79 -59.18
CA ILE A 233 -6.63 15.18 -58.56
C ILE A 233 -6.13 16.05 -57.41
N LEU A 234 -6.23 17.36 -57.51
CA LEU A 234 -5.86 18.30 -56.45
C LEU A 234 -6.77 18.13 -55.23
N GLU A 235 -8.08 17.97 -55.43
CA GLU A 235 -9.05 17.69 -54.36
C GLU A 235 -8.78 16.36 -53.66
N TYR A 236 -8.48 15.29 -54.39
CA TYR A 236 -8.11 14.00 -53.82
C TYR A 236 -6.87 14.11 -52.93
N ASN A 237 -5.88 14.90 -53.31
CA ASN A 237 -4.68 15.11 -52.52
C ASN A 237 -4.94 15.84 -51.20
N LYS A 238 -5.85 16.81 -51.20
CA LYS A 238 -6.29 17.53 -50.00
C LYS A 238 -7.03 16.58 -49.04
N THR A 239 -7.94 15.76 -49.58
CA THR A 239 -8.71 14.75 -48.81
C THR A 239 -7.80 13.69 -48.17
N LEU A 240 -6.82 13.16 -48.93
CA LEU A 240 -5.86 12.18 -48.41
C LEU A 240 -5.03 12.78 -47.26
N THR A 241 -4.66 14.05 -47.34
CA THR A 241 -3.93 14.71 -46.25
C THR A 241 -4.77 14.84 -44.99
N PHE A 242 -6.05 15.23 -45.16
CA PHE A 242 -7.00 15.29 -44.05
C PHE A 242 -7.15 13.93 -43.36
N ILE A 243 -7.33 12.86 -44.13
CA ILE A 243 -7.42 11.48 -43.60
C ILE A 243 -6.15 11.11 -42.86
N ALA A 244 -4.96 11.44 -43.37
CA ALA A 244 -3.69 11.16 -42.72
C ALA A 244 -3.59 11.85 -41.35
N TYR A 245 -4.01 13.10 -41.22
CA TYR A 245 -4.07 13.83 -39.96
C TYR A 245 -5.06 13.22 -38.97
N CYS A 246 -6.25 12.83 -39.43
CA CYS A 246 -7.24 12.19 -38.57
C CYS A 246 -6.73 10.86 -38.01
N ILE A 247 -6.13 10.03 -38.86
CA ILE A 247 -5.52 8.76 -38.41
C ILE A 247 -4.43 9.00 -37.38
N LEU A 248 -3.58 10.00 -37.59
CA LEU A 248 -2.54 10.35 -36.62
C LEU A 248 -3.13 10.75 -35.28
N LEU A 249 -4.10 11.68 -35.25
CA LEU A 249 -4.71 12.16 -34.01
C LEU A 249 -5.43 11.06 -33.27
N ILE A 250 -6.22 10.23 -33.96
CA ILE A 250 -6.89 9.07 -33.37
C ILE A 250 -5.87 8.09 -32.80
N GLY A 251 -4.82 7.80 -33.57
CA GLY A 251 -3.77 6.89 -33.13
C GLY A 251 -3.00 7.40 -31.91
N LEU A 252 -2.68 8.69 -31.85
CA LEU A 252 -2.09 9.31 -30.66
C LEU A 252 -3.02 9.18 -29.43
N TYR A 253 -4.30 9.40 -29.62
CA TYR A 253 -5.30 9.28 -28.58
C TYR A 253 -5.37 7.87 -28.01
N ILE A 254 -5.44 6.85 -28.87
CA ILE A 254 -5.46 5.44 -28.48
C ILE A 254 -4.18 5.08 -27.69
N GLU A 255 -3.02 5.51 -28.15
CA GLU A 255 -1.75 5.21 -27.48
C GLU A 255 -1.66 5.87 -26.09
N VAL A 256 -2.19 7.08 -25.94
CA VAL A 256 -2.24 7.76 -24.64
C VAL A 256 -3.16 7.00 -23.67
N ILE A 257 -4.35 6.59 -24.12
CA ILE A 257 -5.28 5.79 -23.30
C ILE A 257 -4.58 4.50 -22.84
N ARG A 258 -3.99 3.76 -23.78
CA ARG A 258 -3.30 2.51 -23.48
C ARG A 258 -2.21 2.68 -22.42
N ARG A 259 -1.41 3.75 -22.51
CA ARG A 259 -0.36 4.04 -21.54
C ARG A 259 -0.90 4.48 -20.17
N ILE A 260 -2.05 5.16 -20.16
CA ILE A 260 -2.72 5.50 -18.90
C ILE A 260 -3.22 4.23 -18.21
N GLU A 261 -3.87 3.33 -18.95
CA GLU A 261 -4.32 2.04 -18.41
C GLU A 261 -3.17 1.19 -17.86
N GLU A 262 -2.06 1.12 -18.59
CA GLU A 262 -0.85 0.42 -18.14
C GLU A 262 -0.27 1.04 -16.85
N SER A 263 -0.26 2.37 -16.76
CA SER A 263 0.18 3.09 -15.58
C SER A 263 -0.72 2.83 -14.36
N ILE A 264 -2.05 2.82 -14.56
CA ILE A 264 -3.01 2.49 -13.51
C ILE A 264 -2.80 1.04 -13.03
N ARG A 265 -2.65 0.11 -13.97
CA ARG A 265 -2.41 -1.31 -13.67
C ARG A 265 -1.12 -1.53 -12.87
N LEU A 266 -0.05 -0.80 -13.20
CA LEU A 266 1.20 -0.85 -12.46
C LEU A 266 1.06 -0.27 -11.06
N ASN A 267 0.34 0.85 -10.93
CA ASN A 267 0.09 1.45 -9.61
C ASN A 267 -0.71 0.53 -8.69
N ASN A 268 -1.76 -0.13 -9.22
CA ASN A 268 -2.54 -1.09 -8.43
C ASN A 268 -1.66 -2.25 -7.95
N LYS A 269 -0.81 -2.83 -8.82
CA LYS A 269 0.15 -3.87 -8.42
C LYS A 269 1.12 -3.42 -7.33
N VAL A 270 1.59 -2.17 -7.38
CA VAL A 270 2.47 -1.60 -6.34
C VAL A 270 1.72 -1.43 -5.02
N SER A 271 0.44 -1.02 -5.07
CA SER A 271 -0.41 -0.92 -3.89
C SER A 271 -0.61 -2.27 -3.23
N ASP A 272 -1.00 -3.29 -4.01
CA ASP A 272 -1.21 -4.66 -3.53
C ASP A 272 0.08 -5.25 -2.91
N PHE A 273 1.22 -4.99 -3.56
CA PHE A 273 2.53 -5.42 -3.04
C PHE A 273 2.87 -4.76 -1.70
N ASN A 274 2.57 -3.46 -1.54
CA ASN A 274 2.81 -2.75 -0.29
C ASN A 274 1.91 -3.27 0.84
N GLU A 275 0.64 -3.55 0.55
CA GLU A 275 -0.29 -4.15 1.52
C GLU A 275 0.20 -5.53 1.96
N LEU A 276 0.60 -6.39 1.01
CA LEU A 276 1.15 -7.70 1.30
C LEU A 276 2.43 -7.61 2.16
N LYS A 277 3.28 -6.63 1.89
CA LYS A 277 4.51 -6.40 2.65
C LYS A 277 4.22 -6.00 4.12
N ILE A 278 3.17 -5.20 4.35
CA ILE A 278 2.74 -4.84 5.71
C ILE A 278 2.26 -6.08 6.45
N LYS A 279 1.35 -6.86 5.86
CA LYS A 279 0.83 -8.11 6.44
C LYS A 279 1.95 -9.11 6.73
N TYR A 280 2.92 -9.25 5.83
CA TYR A 280 4.08 -10.11 6.04
C TYR A 280 4.94 -9.66 7.25
N LYS A 281 5.10 -8.34 7.42
CA LYS A 281 5.84 -7.80 8.56
C LYS A 281 5.13 -8.10 9.89
N GLU A 282 3.81 -7.90 9.94
CA GLU A 282 2.97 -8.21 11.10
C GLU A 282 3.05 -9.70 11.48
N ILE A 283 2.89 -10.59 10.50
CA ILE A 283 3.01 -12.04 10.72
C ILE A 283 4.40 -12.41 11.28
N LYS A 284 5.47 -11.82 10.73
CA LYS A 284 6.83 -12.07 11.18
C LYS A 284 7.08 -11.58 12.61
N GLU A 285 6.49 -10.46 13.01
CA GLU A 285 6.55 -9.94 14.38
C GLU A 285 5.83 -10.89 15.36
N ILE A 286 4.64 -11.38 14.99
CA ILE A 286 3.88 -12.37 15.75
C ILE A 286 4.69 -13.68 15.89
N GLU A 287 5.26 -14.18 14.81
CA GLU A 287 6.08 -15.40 14.80
C GLU A 287 7.32 -15.26 15.69
N LYS A 288 7.98 -14.09 15.65
CA LYS A 288 9.12 -13.78 16.53
C LYS A 288 8.71 -13.76 17.99
N ALA A 289 7.60 -13.11 18.34
CA ALA A 289 7.07 -13.06 19.68
C ALA A 289 6.71 -14.48 20.19
N LYS A 290 6.08 -15.30 19.34
CA LYS A 290 5.75 -16.70 19.64
C LYS A 290 7.02 -17.55 19.88
N SER A 291 8.05 -17.39 19.07
CA SER A 291 9.31 -18.12 19.24
C SER A 291 10.03 -17.72 20.53
N GLN A 292 10.03 -16.44 20.87
CA GLN A 292 10.63 -15.94 22.11
C GLN A 292 9.87 -16.44 23.34
N PHE A 293 8.55 -16.53 23.26
CA PHE A 293 7.73 -17.14 24.30
C PHE A 293 8.12 -18.59 24.58
N PHE A 294 8.20 -19.46 23.55
CA PHE A 294 8.57 -20.85 23.74
C PHE A 294 9.99 -21.01 24.33
N ALA A 295 10.91 -20.12 23.95
CA ALA A 295 12.25 -20.11 24.52
C ALA A 295 12.21 -19.74 26.02
N ASN A 296 11.47 -18.71 26.39
CA ASN A 296 11.31 -18.30 27.80
C ASN A 296 10.60 -19.38 28.62
N LEU A 297 9.49 -19.94 28.11
CA LEU A 297 8.76 -21.03 28.76
C LEU A 297 9.65 -22.24 29.01
N SER A 298 10.46 -22.63 28.01
CA SER A 298 11.41 -23.74 28.17
C SER A 298 12.41 -23.47 29.28
N HIS A 299 12.88 -22.23 29.41
CA HIS A 299 13.79 -21.84 30.50
C HIS A 299 13.09 -21.89 31.87
N GLU A 300 11.85 -21.37 31.96
CA GLU A 300 11.08 -21.38 33.22
C GLU A 300 10.67 -22.77 33.69
N ILE A 301 10.42 -23.69 32.75
CA ILE A 301 10.17 -25.11 33.09
C ILE A 301 11.47 -25.81 33.55
N LYS A 302 12.60 -25.53 32.90
CA LYS A 302 13.87 -26.18 33.18
C LYS A 302 14.39 -25.85 34.60
N THR A 303 14.18 -24.63 35.06
CA THR A 303 14.65 -24.18 36.37
C THR A 303 14.07 -25.01 37.54
N PRO A 304 12.73 -25.12 37.73
CA PRO A 304 12.17 -25.93 38.82
C PRO A 304 12.47 -27.41 38.67
N ILE A 305 12.52 -27.95 37.45
CA ILE A 305 12.91 -29.34 37.21
C ILE A 305 14.33 -29.61 37.71
N ASN A 306 15.28 -28.72 37.42
CA ASN A 306 16.67 -28.86 37.88
C ASN A 306 16.77 -28.78 39.41
N ILE A 307 15.98 -27.90 40.05
CA ILE A 307 15.95 -27.80 41.52
C ILE A 307 15.40 -29.09 42.12
N ILE A 308 14.26 -29.60 41.64
CA ILE A 308 13.67 -30.87 42.08
C ILE A 308 14.68 -31.99 41.90
N TYR A 309 15.33 -32.09 40.73
CA TYR A 309 16.33 -33.13 40.46
C TYR A 309 17.53 -33.05 41.41
N SER A 310 18.04 -31.83 41.67
CA SER A 310 19.13 -31.62 42.62
C SER A 310 18.75 -31.99 44.05
N CYS A 311 17.52 -31.68 44.49
CA CYS A 311 17.03 -32.12 45.82
C CYS A 311 16.95 -33.65 45.90
N ILE A 312 16.48 -34.34 44.86
CA ILE A 312 16.42 -35.81 44.80
C ILE A 312 17.84 -36.40 44.91
N GLN A 313 18.82 -35.85 44.15
CA GLN A 313 20.21 -36.29 44.24
C GLN A 313 20.78 -36.13 45.69
N LEU A 314 20.45 -35.01 46.34
CA LEU A 314 20.88 -34.79 47.73
C LEU A 314 20.22 -35.77 48.70
N LEU A 315 18.95 -36.12 48.50
CA LEU A 315 18.27 -37.16 49.28
C LEU A 315 18.92 -38.54 49.06
N GLU A 316 19.29 -38.89 47.83
CA GLU A 316 19.98 -40.14 47.50
C GLU A 316 21.35 -40.25 48.21
N VAL A 317 22.14 -39.17 48.20
CA VAL A 317 23.43 -39.13 48.94
C VAL A 317 23.22 -39.29 50.43
N ASN A 318 22.23 -38.63 51.05
CA ASN A 318 21.94 -38.72 52.46
C ASN A 318 21.37 -40.09 52.87
N LYS A 319 20.69 -40.82 51.99
CA LYS A 319 20.24 -42.18 52.15
C LYS A 319 21.43 -43.14 52.41
N ILE A 320 22.56 -42.93 51.75
CA ILE A 320 23.78 -43.71 51.95
C ILE A 320 24.38 -43.44 53.35
N ASN A 321 24.19 -42.22 53.88
CA ASN A 321 24.69 -41.80 55.17
C ASN A 321 23.81 -42.24 56.36
N GLY A 322 22.72 -42.97 56.17
CA GLY A 322 21.83 -43.53 57.15
C GLY A 322 20.48 -42.86 57.30
N GLU A 323 19.55 -43.54 58.03
CA GLU A 323 18.15 -43.10 58.14
C GLU A 323 17.97 -41.71 58.76
N LYS A 324 18.77 -41.35 59.71
CA LYS A 324 18.71 -40.05 60.38
C LYS A 324 19.11 -38.94 59.45
N ALA A 325 20.20 -39.12 58.68
CA ALA A 325 20.65 -38.16 57.67
C ALA A 325 19.62 -37.96 56.55
N LEU A 326 18.94 -39.03 56.14
CA LEU A 326 17.85 -38.96 55.18
C LEU A 326 16.65 -38.18 55.71
N SER A 327 16.23 -38.45 56.99
CA SER A 327 15.12 -37.72 57.61
C SER A 327 15.41 -36.24 57.77
N ASP A 328 16.62 -35.88 58.18
CA ASP A 328 17.03 -34.45 58.27
C ASP A 328 17.09 -33.78 56.93
N ALA A 329 17.61 -34.47 55.93
CA ALA A 329 17.61 -33.96 54.52
C ALA A 329 16.21 -33.83 53.95
N TYR A 330 15.31 -34.77 54.20
CA TYR A 330 13.93 -34.68 53.77
C TYR A 330 13.23 -33.46 54.38
N ASN A 331 13.32 -33.28 55.67
CA ASN A 331 12.75 -32.13 56.35
C ASN A 331 13.31 -30.80 55.84
N LYS A 332 14.58 -30.80 55.44
CA LYS A 332 15.24 -29.60 54.86
C LYS A 332 14.77 -29.27 53.44
N TYR A 333 14.54 -30.28 52.60
CA TYR A 333 14.27 -30.07 51.16
C TYR A 333 12.80 -30.27 50.80
N ASP A 334 11.92 -30.75 51.68
CA ASP A 334 10.50 -31.03 51.40
C ASP A 334 9.75 -29.80 50.91
N ASN A 335 9.89 -28.66 51.58
CA ASN A 335 9.26 -27.41 51.17
C ASN A 335 9.78 -26.96 49.80
N THR A 336 11.07 -27.04 49.52
CA THR A 336 11.66 -26.67 48.24
C THR A 336 11.14 -27.56 47.11
N LEU A 337 11.00 -28.86 47.36
CA LEU A 337 10.42 -29.81 46.40
C LEU A 337 8.97 -29.48 46.09
N LYS A 338 8.14 -29.30 47.14
CA LYS A 338 6.71 -28.98 46.99
C LYS A 338 6.51 -27.66 46.23
N GLN A 339 7.25 -26.62 46.62
CA GLN A 339 7.17 -25.32 45.95
C GLN A 339 7.48 -25.41 44.44
N ASN A 340 8.56 -26.10 44.07
CA ASN A 340 8.92 -26.24 42.67
C ASN A 340 7.96 -27.14 41.88
N CYS A 341 7.33 -28.12 42.51
CA CYS A 341 6.23 -28.89 41.94
C CYS A 341 5.00 -28.01 41.69
N TYR A 342 4.60 -27.16 42.63
CA TYR A 342 3.49 -26.23 42.48
C TYR A 342 3.79 -25.19 41.40
N ARG A 343 5.03 -24.67 41.30
CA ARG A 343 5.45 -23.76 40.23
C ARG A 343 5.31 -24.40 38.86
N LEU A 344 5.71 -25.66 38.69
CA LEU A 344 5.49 -26.40 37.44
C LEU A 344 4.01 -26.58 37.14
N LEU A 345 3.17 -26.93 38.10
CA LEU A 345 1.74 -27.07 37.94
C LEU A 345 1.11 -25.75 37.49
N ARG A 346 1.49 -24.61 38.09
CA ARG A 346 1.03 -23.29 37.69
C ARG A 346 1.38 -22.98 36.24
N LEU A 347 2.65 -23.19 35.83
CA LEU A 347 3.10 -22.94 34.45
C LEU A 347 2.32 -23.80 33.45
N VAL A 348 2.11 -25.09 33.72
CA VAL A 348 1.37 -26.01 32.86
C VAL A 348 -0.11 -25.61 32.78
N ASN A 349 -0.75 -25.33 33.94
CA ASN A 349 -2.15 -24.91 33.97
C ASN A 349 -2.37 -23.63 33.16
N ASN A 350 -1.52 -22.62 33.35
CA ASN A 350 -1.59 -21.36 32.63
C ASN A 350 -1.42 -21.56 31.11
N LEU A 351 -0.50 -22.44 30.69
CA LEU A 351 -0.32 -22.76 29.27
C LEU A 351 -1.54 -23.47 28.66
N VAL A 352 -2.10 -24.46 29.41
CA VAL A 352 -3.30 -25.20 28.96
C VAL A 352 -4.49 -24.25 28.80
N ASP A 353 -4.71 -23.37 29.78
CA ASP A 353 -5.85 -22.46 29.74
C ASP A 353 -5.69 -21.40 28.63
N MET A 354 -4.49 -20.86 28.45
CA MET A 354 -4.22 -19.97 27.31
C MET A 354 -4.47 -20.66 25.97
N THR A 355 -4.06 -21.93 25.83
CA THR A 355 -4.31 -22.69 24.61
C THR A 355 -5.80 -22.99 24.38
N LYS A 356 -6.57 -23.26 25.45
CA LYS A 356 -8.03 -23.43 25.39
C LYS A 356 -8.73 -22.14 25.00
N ILE A 357 -8.30 -21.00 25.56
CA ILE A 357 -8.83 -19.67 25.22
C ILE A 357 -8.55 -19.35 23.75
N ASP A 358 -7.29 -19.51 23.29
CA ASP A 358 -6.89 -19.22 21.91
C ASP A 358 -7.62 -20.04 20.86
N SER A 359 -7.92 -21.29 21.19
CA SER A 359 -8.64 -22.20 20.32
C SER A 359 -10.17 -22.07 20.42
N GLY A 360 -10.68 -21.21 21.32
CA GLY A 360 -12.11 -21.06 21.58
C GLY A 360 -12.77 -22.25 22.28
N TYR A 361 -11.97 -23.14 22.88
CA TYR A 361 -12.45 -24.31 23.61
C TYR A 361 -12.68 -24.06 25.10
N MET A 362 -12.31 -22.88 25.63
CA MET A 362 -12.59 -22.51 27.01
C MET A 362 -14.10 -22.34 27.20
N LYS A 363 -14.70 -23.13 28.07
CA LYS A 363 -16.12 -23.03 28.40
C LYS A 363 -16.23 -22.62 29.86
N LEU A 364 -16.89 -21.48 30.11
CA LEU A 364 -17.22 -21.03 31.45
C LEU A 364 -18.55 -21.61 31.91
N ILE A 365 -18.62 -21.98 33.20
CA ILE A 365 -19.85 -22.44 33.83
C ILE A 365 -20.43 -21.27 34.62
N PHE A 366 -21.28 -20.49 34.00
CA PHE A 366 -21.90 -19.33 34.63
C PHE A 366 -22.99 -19.74 35.62
N ILE A 367 -22.84 -19.26 36.87
CA ILE A 367 -23.87 -19.33 37.93
C ILE A 367 -24.13 -17.93 38.50
N ASN A 368 -25.25 -17.75 39.20
CA ASN A 368 -25.43 -16.58 40.06
C ASN A 368 -24.61 -16.83 41.33
N CYS A 369 -23.47 -16.15 41.41
CA CYS A 369 -22.51 -16.29 42.51
C CYS A 369 -22.56 -15.04 43.40
N GLU A 370 -22.54 -15.24 44.70
CA GLU A 370 -22.36 -14.15 45.63
C GLU A 370 -20.89 -13.72 45.61
N ILE A 371 -20.64 -12.61 44.86
CA ILE A 371 -19.28 -12.20 44.49
C ILE A 371 -18.53 -11.53 45.62
N VAL A 372 -19.24 -10.87 46.57
CA VAL A 372 -18.63 -10.18 47.71
C VAL A 372 -18.01 -11.22 48.64
N SER A 373 -18.78 -12.24 49.03
CA SER A 373 -18.29 -13.35 49.88
C SER A 373 -17.15 -14.10 49.17
N LEU A 374 -17.25 -14.34 47.85
CA LEU A 374 -16.17 -15.00 47.10
C LEU A 374 -14.85 -14.24 47.21
N VAL A 375 -14.87 -12.91 46.98
CA VAL A 375 -13.67 -12.06 47.03
C VAL A 375 -13.14 -11.94 48.45
N GLU A 376 -14.02 -11.84 49.45
CA GLU A 376 -13.68 -11.81 50.88
C GLU A 376 -12.99 -13.10 51.29
N ASP A 377 -13.62 -14.25 51.04
CA ASP A 377 -13.07 -15.57 51.41
C ASP A 377 -11.67 -15.79 50.82
N ILE A 378 -11.46 -15.42 49.54
CA ILE A 378 -10.16 -15.51 48.90
C ILE A 378 -9.16 -14.57 49.59
N THR A 379 -9.55 -13.32 49.86
CA THR A 379 -8.69 -12.30 50.48
C THR A 379 -8.29 -12.73 51.92
N LEU A 380 -9.23 -13.22 52.71
CA LEU A 380 -8.95 -13.69 54.06
C LEU A 380 -8.11 -14.96 54.07
N SER A 381 -8.28 -15.85 53.10
CA SER A 381 -7.54 -17.10 53.02
C SER A 381 -6.04 -16.92 52.74
N ILE A 382 -5.61 -15.77 52.25
CA ILE A 382 -4.20 -15.48 51.95
C ILE A 382 -3.45 -14.81 53.13
N ILE A 383 -4.15 -14.38 54.20
CA ILE A 383 -3.54 -13.73 55.37
C ILE A 383 -2.34 -14.51 55.92
N PRO A 384 -2.41 -15.84 56.13
CA PRO A 384 -1.25 -16.61 56.65
C PRO A 384 -0.01 -16.54 55.75
N TYR A 385 -0.20 -16.29 54.44
CA TYR A 385 0.91 -16.20 53.48
C TYR A 385 1.59 -14.84 53.46
N VAL A 386 0.94 -13.77 53.89
CA VAL A 386 1.50 -12.42 53.95
C VAL A 386 2.12 -12.06 55.28
N GLU A 387 1.80 -12.82 56.37
CA GLU A 387 2.36 -12.63 57.71
C GLU A 387 3.89 -12.68 57.75
N SER A 388 4.51 -13.52 56.90
CA SER A 388 5.96 -13.64 56.81
C SER A 388 6.66 -12.38 56.30
N LYS A 389 5.95 -11.55 55.55
CA LYS A 389 6.42 -10.26 55.02
C LYS A 389 5.93 -9.05 55.81
N ASN A 390 5.15 -9.25 56.88
CA ASN A 390 4.44 -8.18 57.62
C ASN A 390 3.57 -7.31 56.71
N ILE A 391 3.06 -7.83 55.59
CA ILE A 391 2.19 -7.09 54.70
C ILE A 391 0.81 -7.02 55.34
N ASN A 392 0.28 -5.80 55.46
CA ASN A 392 -1.09 -5.57 55.91
C ASN A 392 -2.05 -5.70 54.74
N ILE A 393 -3.03 -6.60 54.83
CA ILE A 393 -4.06 -6.77 53.81
C ILE A 393 -5.43 -6.40 54.40
N VAL A 394 -6.16 -5.58 53.68
CA VAL A 394 -7.48 -5.10 54.08
C VAL A 394 -8.48 -5.41 52.99
N PHE A 395 -9.58 -6.08 53.38
CA PHE A 395 -10.77 -6.18 52.51
C PHE A 395 -11.80 -5.15 52.96
N ASP A 396 -12.37 -4.40 52.02
CA ASP A 396 -13.42 -3.43 52.27
C ASP A 396 -14.50 -3.51 51.17
N THR A 397 -15.72 -3.19 51.51
CA THR A 397 -16.83 -3.24 50.54
C THR A 397 -17.88 -2.18 50.84
N TYR A 398 -18.41 -1.61 49.78
CA TYR A 398 -19.56 -0.68 49.87
C TYR A 398 -20.90 -1.41 49.79
N ILE A 399 -20.89 -2.73 49.55
CA ILE A 399 -22.09 -3.55 49.34
C ILE A 399 -21.92 -4.86 50.11
N GLU A 400 -22.88 -5.19 50.98
CA GLU A 400 -22.78 -6.38 51.80
C GLU A 400 -23.01 -7.69 51.03
N GLU A 401 -23.96 -7.70 50.10
CA GLU A 401 -24.33 -8.86 49.31
C GLU A 401 -24.62 -8.48 47.84
N LEU A 402 -24.01 -9.20 46.90
CA LEU A 402 -24.28 -9.01 45.49
C LEU A 402 -24.11 -10.32 44.70
N GLU A 403 -25.20 -10.83 44.15
CA GLU A 403 -25.14 -11.95 43.21
C GLU A 403 -25.01 -11.44 41.76
N ILE A 404 -24.00 -11.92 41.05
CA ILE A 404 -23.79 -11.70 39.63
C ILE A 404 -23.59 -13.00 38.86
N ARG A 405 -23.82 -12.94 37.55
CA ARG A 405 -23.46 -14.03 36.63
C ARG A 405 -21.96 -14.13 36.49
N CYS A 406 -21.33 -15.13 37.09
CA CYS A 406 -19.91 -15.44 36.86
C CYS A 406 -19.61 -16.94 36.97
N ASP A 407 -18.42 -17.33 36.53
CA ASP A 407 -17.83 -18.62 36.76
C ASP A 407 -16.90 -18.50 38.00
N PRO A 408 -17.26 -19.07 39.15
CA PRO A 408 -16.51 -18.89 40.40
C PRO A 408 -15.05 -19.34 40.29
N GLU A 409 -14.79 -20.47 39.61
CA GLU A 409 -13.42 -21.01 39.49
C GLU A 409 -12.51 -20.07 38.68
N SER A 410 -13.04 -19.47 37.59
CA SER A 410 -12.34 -18.47 36.80
C SER A 410 -12.12 -17.19 37.60
N MET A 411 -13.11 -16.74 38.37
CA MET A 411 -12.98 -15.55 39.22
C MET A 411 -11.98 -15.75 40.38
N GLU A 412 -11.98 -16.91 41.02
CA GLU A 412 -10.92 -17.25 41.99
C GLU A 412 -9.52 -17.10 41.37
N ARG A 413 -9.32 -17.60 40.16
CA ARG A 413 -8.02 -17.47 39.45
C ARG A 413 -7.66 -16.04 39.14
N VAL A 414 -8.64 -15.21 38.71
CA VAL A 414 -8.43 -13.78 38.46
C VAL A 414 -7.93 -13.09 39.71
N ILE A 415 -8.66 -13.28 40.84
CA ILE A 415 -8.35 -12.62 42.09
C ILE A 415 -7.02 -13.11 42.66
N LEU A 416 -6.77 -14.44 42.68
CA LEU A 416 -5.50 -15.01 43.18
C LEU A 416 -4.30 -14.53 42.34
N ASN A 417 -4.44 -14.38 41.01
CA ASN A 417 -3.37 -13.85 40.19
C ASN A 417 -3.07 -12.36 40.48
N LEU A 418 -4.10 -11.54 40.73
CA LEU A 418 -3.92 -10.14 41.09
C LEU A 418 -3.29 -10.01 42.49
N LEU A 419 -3.76 -10.78 43.46
CA LEU A 419 -3.23 -10.80 44.81
C LEU A 419 -1.79 -11.34 44.85
N SER A 420 -1.48 -12.39 44.09
CA SER A 420 -0.11 -12.91 43.97
C SER A 420 0.85 -11.85 43.44
N ASN A 421 0.42 -11.06 42.44
CA ASN A 421 1.22 -9.95 41.94
C ASN A 421 1.37 -8.83 42.99
N ALA A 422 0.31 -8.43 43.65
CA ALA A 422 0.35 -7.43 44.72
C ALA A 422 1.37 -7.84 45.81
N ILE A 423 1.28 -9.07 46.37
CA ILE A 423 2.21 -9.58 47.41
C ILE A 423 3.65 -9.64 46.88
N LYS A 424 3.83 -10.01 45.63
CA LYS A 424 5.16 -10.16 45.02
C LYS A 424 5.89 -8.82 44.91
N PHE A 425 5.17 -7.78 44.57
CA PHE A 425 5.73 -6.46 44.24
C PHE A 425 5.61 -5.43 45.40
N THR A 426 4.85 -5.75 46.43
CA THR A 426 4.81 -4.96 47.67
C THR A 426 6.06 -5.23 48.52
N ASN A 427 6.63 -4.18 49.10
CA ASN A 427 7.76 -4.29 50.01
C ASN A 427 7.31 -4.86 51.37
N ASN A 428 8.28 -5.31 52.20
CA ASN A 428 7.99 -5.71 53.57
C ASN A 428 7.36 -4.51 54.32
N ASP A 429 6.44 -4.79 55.24
CA ASP A 429 5.66 -3.81 56.00
C ASP A 429 4.74 -2.92 55.12
N GLY A 430 4.46 -3.32 53.84
CA GLY A 430 3.59 -2.63 52.92
C GLY A 430 2.10 -2.94 53.13
N ASN A 431 1.24 -2.33 52.31
CA ASN A 431 -0.20 -2.43 52.38
C ASN A 431 -0.81 -2.89 51.07
N ILE A 432 -1.78 -3.80 51.18
CA ILE A 432 -2.62 -4.25 50.07
C ILE A 432 -4.09 -4.01 50.47
N SER A 433 -4.88 -3.39 49.60
CA SER A 433 -6.32 -3.22 49.78
C SER A 433 -7.10 -3.87 48.67
N VAL A 434 -8.15 -4.59 49.04
CA VAL A 434 -9.11 -5.18 48.09
C VAL A 434 -10.46 -4.53 48.38
N ILE A 435 -11.01 -3.85 47.35
CA ILE A 435 -12.27 -3.09 47.48
C ILE A 435 -13.27 -3.63 46.50
N VAL A 436 -14.49 -3.91 46.96
CA VAL A 436 -15.61 -4.31 46.10
C VAL A 436 -16.67 -3.21 46.10
N GLU A 437 -17.01 -2.70 44.94
CA GLU A 437 -18.04 -1.68 44.74
C GLU A 437 -18.88 -1.98 43.52
N ALA A 438 -20.15 -1.56 43.47
CA ALA A 438 -20.98 -1.70 42.29
C ALA A 438 -21.91 -0.51 42.09
N ASP A 439 -22.25 -0.29 40.85
CA ASP A 439 -23.35 0.56 40.42
C ASP A 439 -24.47 -0.29 39.79
N ASP A 440 -25.49 0.34 39.24
CA ASP A 440 -26.64 -0.33 38.60
C ASP A 440 -26.24 -1.21 37.40
N LYS A 441 -25.09 -0.97 36.80
CA LYS A 441 -24.66 -1.64 35.56
C LYS A 441 -23.45 -2.52 35.72
N TYR A 442 -22.54 -2.17 36.62
CA TYR A 442 -21.24 -2.81 36.73
C TYR A 442 -20.84 -3.05 38.16
N LEU A 443 -20.13 -4.13 38.38
CA LEU A 443 -19.34 -4.43 39.57
C LEU A 443 -17.87 -4.07 39.29
N PHE A 444 -17.19 -3.54 40.30
CA PHE A 444 -15.75 -3.26 40.28
C PHE A 444 -15.06 -3.96 41.42
N ILE A 445 -14.01 -4.71 41.13
CA ILE A 445 -13.11 -5.32 42.13
C ILE A 445 -11.77 -4.63 41.94
N ARG A 446 -11.33 -3.90 42.97
CA ARG A 446 -10.07 -3.15 42.99
C ARG A 446 -9.05 -3.86 43.85
N VAL A 447 -7.89 -4.14 43.30
CA VAL A 447 -6.72 -4.67 44.04
C VAL A 447 -5.62 -3.63 43.96
N LYS A 448 -5.33 -2.98 45.07
CA LYS A 448 -4.34 -1.91 45.21
C LYS A 448 -3.21 -2.32 46.08
N ASP A 449 -1.98 -2.05 45.69
CA ASP A 449 -0.74 -2.21 46.44
C ASP A 449 0.03 -0.87 46.52
N ASP A 450 0.89 -0.76 47.57
CA ASP A 450 1.84 0.36 47.74
C ASP A 450 3.28 -0.04 47.34
N GLY A 451 3.41 -1.01 46.42
CA GLY A 451 4.67 -1.54 45.96
C GLY A 451 5.43 -0.64 44.97
N ILE A 452 6.31 -1.24 44.19
CA ILE A 452 7.21 -0.55 43.27
C ILE A 452 6.49 0.14 42.10
N GLY A 453 5.20 -0.17 41.88
CA GLY A 453 4.41 0.36 40.75
C GLY A 453 4.82 -0.22 39.40
N ILE A 454 4.24 0.34 38.33
CA ILE A 454 4.45 -0.08 36.93
C ILE A 454 4.90 1.12 36.11
N SER A 455 5.99 0.98 35.36
CA SER A 455 6.53 2.05 34.51
C SER A 455 5.55 2.46 33.40
N LYS A 456 5.53 3.75 33.06
CA LYS A 456 4.60 4.28 32.04
C LYS A 456 4.75 3.63 30.68
N ASP A 457 5.95 3.20 30.34
CA ASP A 457 6.29 2.65 29.01
C ASP A 457 5.64 1.29 28.73
N ILE A 458 5.30 0.53 29.79
CA ILE A 458 4.74 -0.83 29.66
C ILE A 458 3.27 -0.92 30.10
N ARG A 459 2.67 0.17 30.66
CA ARG A 459 1.29 0.15 31.19
C ARG A 459 0.24 -0.30 30.19
N GLU A 460 0.38 0.09 28.93
CA GLU A 460 -0.54 -0.32 27.85
C GLU A 460 -0.38 -1.80 27.47
N ASP A 461 0.83 -2.35 27.68
CA ASP A 461 1.21 -3.69 27.24
C ASP A 461 1.22 -4.74 28.35
N ILE A 462 1.03 -4.40 29.64
CA ILE A 462 1.14 -5.36 30.76
C ILE A 462 0.16 -6.53 30.71
N PHE A 463 -0.99 -6.33 30.05
CA PHE A 463 -1.97 -7.37 29.79
C PHE A 463 -1.70 -8.14 28.50
N SER A 464 -0.71 -7.72 27.71
CA SER A 464 -0.29 -8.44 26.53
C SER A 464 0.53 -9.66 26.92
N ARG A 465 0.43 -10.70 26.10
CA ARG A 465 1.13 -11.96 26.37
C ARG A 465 2.64 -11.75 26.33
N PHE A 466 3.34 -12.30 27.33
CA PHE A 466 4.81 -12.36 27.38
C PHE A 466 5.52 -11.05 27.63
N VAL A 467 4.78 -10.03 28.04
CA VAL A 467 5.36 -8.75 28.45
C VAL A 467 5.87 -8.89 29.89
N GLN A 468 7.10 -8.48 30.08
CA GLN A 468 7.78 -8.39 31.37
C GLN A 468 8.60 -7.11 31.36
N GLU A 469 8.70 -6.44 32.50
CA GLU A 469 9.61 -5.33 32.67
C GLU A 469 11.07 -5.79 32.56
N ASP A 470 11.94 -4.99 31.93
CA ASP A 470 13.31 -5.40 31.56
C ASP A 470 14.14 -5.92 32.75
N LYS A 471 14.73 -7.08 32.54
CA LYS A 471 15.38 -7.96 33.53
C LYS A 471 16.73 -7.47 34.08
N SER A 472 17.11 -6.20 33.91
CA SER A 472 18.51 -5.83 34.13
C SER A 472 18.95 -5.69 35.59
N LEU A 473 18.08 -5.63 36.59
CA LEU A 473 18.47 -5.27 37.97
C LEU A 473 18.03 -6.18 39.12
N ASN A 474 17.02 -7.05 39.00
CA ASN A 474 16.67 -7.93 40.14
C ASN A 474 16.17 -9.32 39.71
N ARG A 475 17.02 -10.35 39.81
CA ARG A 475 16.69 -11.76 39.58
C ARG A 475 15.63 -12.35 40.53
N LYS A 476 15.21 -11.61 41.57
CA LYS A 476 14.28 -12.10 42.61
C LYS A 476 12.81 -12.12 42.19
N ASN A 477 12.41 -11.43 41.09
CA ASN A 477 11.02 -11.24 40.72
C ASN A 477 10.67 -11.81 39.31
N GLU A 478 11.21 -12.97 38.96
CA GLU A 478 10.90 -13.66 37.70
C GLU A 478 9.43 -14.14 37.67
N GLY A 479 8.72 -13.88 36.59
CA GLY A 479 7.37 -14.38 36.34
C GLY A 479 7.21 -14.81 34.87
N SER A 480 6.22 -15.64 34.55
CA SER A 480 6.01 -16.16 33.20
C SER A 480 5.48 -15.14 32.20
N GLY A 481 5.02 -13.95 32.64
CA GLY A 481 4.32 -12.97 31.82
C GLY A 481 2.98 -13.45 31.24
N ILE A 482 2.45 -14.56 31.82
CA ILE A 482 1.18 -15.16 31.37
C ILE A 482 0.03 -14.75 32.31
N GLY A 483 0.30 -14.48 33.60
CA GLY A 483 -0.74 -14.29 34.61
C GLY A 483 -1.72 -13.15 34.28
N LEU A 484 -1.22 -11.94 33.98
CA LEU A 484 -2.08 -10.79 33.65
C LEU A 484 -2.80 -10.96 32.29
N ALA A 485 -2.16 -11.60 31.33
CA ALA A 485 -2.81 -11.92 30.05
C ALA A 485 -3.96 -12.93 30.25
N LEU A 486 -3.80 -13.91 31.16
CA LEU A 486 -4.86 -14.84 31.53
C LEU A 486 -5.99 -14.12 32.27
N VAL A 487 -5.67 -13.22 33.23
CA VAL A 487 -6.66 -12.37 33.91
C VAL A 487 -7.50 -11.62 32.88
N LYS A 488 -6.86 -10.93 31.94
CA LYS A 488 -7.58 -10.20 30.88
C LYS A 488 -8.50 -11.11 30.09
N SER A 489 -8.00 -12.24 29.63
CA SER A 489 -8.79 -13.18 28.83
C SER A 489 -9.98 -13.76 29.59
N LEU A 490 -9.81 -14.11 30.87
CA LEU A 490 -10.90 -14.61 31.71
C LEU A 490 -11.96 -13.54 31.98
N VAL A 491 -11.54 -12.31 32.24
CA VAL A 491 -12.45 -11.17 32.45
C VAL A 491 -13.21 -10.83 31.16
N GLU A 492 -12.54 -10.85 30.00
CA GLU A 492 -13.19 -10.65 28.69
C GLU A 492 -14.21 -11.76 28.38
N LEU A 493 -13.94 -13.02 28.77
CA LEU A 493 -14.91 -14.12 28.64
C LEU A 493 -16.15 -13.95 29.55
N HIS A 494 -16.06 -13.10 30.59
CA HIS A 494 -17.19 -12.69 31.43
C HIS A 494 -17.89 -11.42 30.90
N ASP A 495 -17.60 -10.98 29.69
CA ASP A 495 -18.07 -9.71 29.10
C ASP A 495 -17.60 -8.46 29.90
N GLY A 496 -16.50 -8.59 30.64
CA GLY A 496 -15.91 -7.58 31.49
C GLY A 496 -14.68 -6.90 30.89
N GLU A 497 -14.08 -6.02 31.68
CA GLU A 497 -12.87 -5.29 31.34
C GLU A 497 -11.92 -5.26 32.54
N VAL A 498 -10.60 -5.38 32.29
CA VAL A 498 -9.57 -5.19 33.33
C VAL A 498 -8.60 -4.10 32.87
N TYR A 499 -8.28 -3.20 33.77
CA TYR A 499 -7.36 -2.09 33.49
C TYR A 499 -6.56 -1.70 34.74
N LEU A 500 -5.51 -0.91 34.52
CA LEU A 500 -4.67 -0.32 35.55
C LEU A 500 -5.11 1.12 35.77
N GLU A 501 -5.44 1.48 37.02
CA GLU A 501 -5.76 2.86 37.41
C GLU A 501 -4.45 3.68 37.54
N ASP A 502 -4.53 4.98 37.28
CA ASP A 502 -3.37 5.87 37.43
C ASP A 502 -3.27 6.36 38.87
N VAL A 503 -2.40 5.73 39.65
CA VAL A 503 -2.16 6.04 41.05
C VAL A 503 -0.80 6.68 41.25
N SER A 504 -0.64 7.44 42.34
CA SER A 504 0.62 8.14 42.67
C SER A 504 1.70 7.22 43.17
N GLU A 505 1.33 6.13 43.86
CA GLU A 505 2.24 5.12 44.46
C GLU A 505 1.66 3.73 44.25
N GLY A 506 2.52 2.72 44.00
CA GLY A 506 2.14 1.34 43.81
C GLY A 506 1.39 1.06 42.51
N SER A 507 0.49 0.07 42.57
CA SER A 507 -0.38 -0.30 41.43
C SER A 507 -1.82 -0.52 41.89
N GLU A 508 -2.78 -0.21 41.06
CA GLU A 508 -4.20 -0.48 41.29
C GLU A 508 -4.83 -1.13 40.08
N PHE A 509 -5.11 -2.43 40.18
CA PHE A 509 -5.80 -3.17 39.14
C PHE A 509 -7.29 -3.17 39.39
N VAL A 510 -8.08 -2.85 38.38
CA VAL A 510 -9.55 -2.79 38.43
C VAL A 510 -10.13 -3.82 37.49
N VAL A 511 -10.92 -4.76 38.03
CA VAL A 511 -11.75 -5.71 37.30
C VAL A 511 -13.17 -5.17 37.28
N LYS A 512 -13.71 -4.92 36.09
CA LYS A 512 -15.06 -4.43 35.86
C LYS A 512 -15.89 -5.51 35.21
N LEU A 513 -16.99 -5.93 35.84
CA LEU A 513 -17.88 -6.97 35.36
C LEU A 513 -19.31 -6.45 35.20
N PRO A 514 -20.11 -6.98 34.26
CA PRO A 514 -21.52 -6.63 34.17
C PRO A 514 -22.30 -7.08 35.40
N ASN A 515 -23.09 -6.16 35.99
CA ASN A 515 -23.99 -6.49 37.10
C ASN A 515 -25.30 -7.09 36.56
N ILE A 516 -25.22 -8.36 36.14
CA ILE A 516 -26.36 -9.10 35.56
C ILE A 516 -26.50 -10.47 36.21
N LYS A 517 -27.72 -11.04 36.19
CA LYS A 517 -28.01 -12.39 36.68
C LYS A 517 -28.52 -13.29 35.57
N ILE A 518 -28.35 -14.60 35.70
CA ILE A 518 -28.97 -15.61 34.83
C ILE A 518 -30.29 -16.10 35.44
N ASN A 519 -31.15 -16.71 34.58
CA ASN A 519 -32.42 -17.26 35.03
C ASN A 519 -32.19 -18.42 36.01
N GLU A 520 -33.09 -18.56 37.01
CA GLU A 520 -32.95 -19.56 38.08
C GLU A 520 -32.88 -21.01 37.57
N GLU A 521 -33.59 -21.33 36.50
CA GLU A 521 -33.55 -22.70 35.92
C GLU A 521 -32.15 -23.06 35.40
N VAL A 522 -31.50 -22.12 34.70
CA VAL A 522 -30.11 -22.27 34.19
C VAL A 522 -29.13 -22.31 35.33
N ASN A 523 -29.32 -21.42 36.34
CA ASN A 523 -28.49 -21.36 37.52
C ASN A 523 -28.48 -22.71 38.28
N ASN A 524 -29.64 -23.29 38.54
CA ASN A 524 -29.75 -24.56 39.24
C ASN A 524 -29.12 -25.74 38.47
N HIS A 525 -29.27 -25.75 37.13
CA HIS A 525 -28.64 -26.77 36.28
C HIS A 525 -27.10 -26.68 36.36
N ASN A 526 -26.56 -25.46 36.27
CA ASN A 526 -25.11 -25.22 36.30
C ASN A 526 -24.49 -25.53 37.69
N ARG A 527 -25.17 -25.20 38.79
CA ARG A 527 -24.71 -25.56 40.18
C ARG A 527 -24.55 -27.05 40.38
N VAL A 528 -25.34 -27.89 39.71
CA VAL A 528 -25.20 -29.37 39.81
C VAL A 528 -23.95 -29.88 39.07
N MET A 529 -23.45 -29.12 38.09
CA MET A 529 -22.22 -29.44 37.35
C MET A 529 -20.92 -29.00 38.03
N ASP A 530 -20.99 -28.11 39.04
CA ASP A 530 -19.84 -27.49 39.70
C ASP A 530 -19.26 -28.34 40.87
N VAL A 531 -19.45 -29.66 40.92
CA VAL A 531 -19.24 -30.52 42.08
C VAL A 531 -17.77 -30.97 42.33
N GLU A 532 -16.79 -30.64 41.46
CA GLU A 532 -15.38 -31.08 41.63
C GLU A 532 -14.36 -29.93 41.70
N SER A 533 -14.53 -28.97 42.59
CA SER A 533 -13.50 -27.95 42.81
C SER A 533 -12.38 -28.42 43.72
N LYS A 534 -11.11 -28.15 43.35
CA LYS A 534 -9.96 -28.39 44.23
C LYS A 534 -10.08 -27.52 45.50
N PRO A 535 -9.59 -28.00 46.67
CA PRO A 535 -9.60 -27.19 47.87
C PRO A 535 -8.87 -25.85 47.66
N LEU A 536 -9.43 -24.74 48.16
CA LEU A 536 -8.90 -23.39 48.00
C LEU A 536 -7.43 -23.28 48.42
N VAL A 537 -7.05 -23.95 49.50
CA VAL A 537 -5.65 -24.04 49.98
C VAL A 537 -4.69 -24.59 48.92
N GLN A 538 -5.12 -25.57 48.12
CA GLN A 538 -4.27 -26.13 47.05
C GLN A 538 -4.13 -25.14 45.88
N LYS A 539 -5.20 -24.41 45.55
CA LYS A 539 -5.18 -23.37 44.50
C LYS A 539 -4.23 -22.24 44.92
N ILE A 540 -4.31 -21.79 46.17
CA ILE A 540 -3.41 -20.76 46.72
C ILE A 540 -1.95 -21.21 46.65
N ASN A 541 -1.63 -22.42 47.10
CA ASN A 541 -0.26 -22.95 47.05
C ASN A 541 0.30 -22.99 45.61
N ILE A 542 -0.54 -23.26 44.63
CA ILE A 542 -0.14 -23.26 43.22
C ILE A 542 0.11 -21.83 42.75
N GLU A 543 -0.84 -20.91 42.98
CA GLU A 543 -0.73 -19.53 42.45
C GLU A 543 0.35 -18.71 43.16
N PHE A 544 0.65 -19.00 44.45
CA PHE A 544 1.68 -18.32 45.25
C PHE A 544 3.06 -19.00 45.19
N SER A 545 3.21 -20.06 44.44
CA SER A 545 4.46 -20.83 44.34
C SER A 545 5.67 -20.02 43.82
N ASP A 546 5.46 -18.89 43.19
CA ASP A 546 6.53 -17.98 42.72
C ASP A 546 7.05 -17.04 43.83
N ILE A 547 6.42 -17.02 45.01
CA ILE A 547 6.80 -16.14 46.09
C ILE A 547 7.73 -16.94 47.05
N TYR A 548 9.06 -16.82 46.83
CA TYR A 548 10.08 -17.62 47.55
C TYR A 548 10.18 -17.33 49.04
N GLU A 549 9.65 -16.23 49.52
CA GLU A 549 9.74 -15.82 50.93
C GLU A 549 8.59 -16.35 51.79
N LEU A 550 7.63 -17.07 51.17
CA LEU A 550 6.46 -17.61 51.88
C LEU A 550 6.62 -19.06 52.38
N TYR A 551 7.77 -19.72 52.07
CA TYR A 551 8.02 -21.13 52.45
C TYR A 551 9.27 -21.31 53.30
#